data_e461e42b7069d06aa9fab1335c4ec5cc
#
_entry.id   e461e42b7069d06aa9fab1335c4ec5cc
#
_cell.length_a   1.000
_cell.length_b   1.000
_cell.length_c   1.000
_cell.angle_alpha   90.00
_cell.angle_beta   90.00
_cell.angle_gamma   90.00
#
_symmetry.space_group_name_H-M   'P 1'
#
loop_
_entity.id
_entity.type
_entity.pdbx_description
1 polymer ?
#
loop_
_entity_poly.entity_id
_entity_poly.type
_entity_poly.pdbx_seq_one_letter_code
_entity_poly.pdbx_strand_id
1 'polypeptide(L)'
;LNGIAVDAVFDSVSVATTFKDELTKQGIIFCPISEAIQNHPELVKKYLGSVIPTSDHFFATLNSAVFTDGSFVYIPEGVRCPMELSTYFRINASNTGQFERTLIIADKGSYVSYLEGCTAPMRDENQLHAANVELIALDDAEIKYSTVQNWYPGDKDGKGGIYNFVTKRGLCKGKNSKISWTQVETGSAITWKYPSCILKGDNSVGEFYSIAITNNHQKADTG
;
A
#
# COMPACT_ATOMS: atom_id res chain seq x y z
N LEU A 1 20.51 2.43 7.81
CA LEU A 1 19.24 1.67 7.56
C LEU A 1 19.52 0.16 7.47
N ASN A 2 20.35 -0.37 8.37
CA ASN A 2 20.60 -1.80 8.42
C ASN A 2 19.31 -2.54 8.81
N GLY A 3 18.85 -3.46 7.96
CA GLY A 3 17.69 -4.30 8.25
C GLY A 3 16.33 -3.79 7.73
N ILE A 4 16.32 -2.85 6.79
CA ILE A 4 15.12 -2.41 6.08
C ILE A 4 15.37 -2.52 4.58
N ALA A 5 14.55 -3.30 3.88
CA ALA A 5 14.54 -3.31 2.42
C ALA A 5 13.60 -2.21 1.90
N VAL A 6 14.10 -1.38 1.01
CA VAL A 6 13.36 -0.21 0.51
C VAL A 6 13.18 -0.31 -1.01
N ASP A 7 11.96 -0.07 -1.46
CA ASP A 7 11.62 0.22 -2.85
C ASP A 7 11.22 1.70 -2.97
N ALA A 8 11.75 2.42 -3.94
CA ALA A 8 11.46 3.82 -4.15
C ALA A 8 10.69 4.02 -5.47
N VAL A 9 9.51 4.60 -5.37
CA VAL A 9 8.60 4.82 -6.50
C VAL A 9 8.38 6.32 -6.69
N PHE A 10 8.80 6.84 -7.84
CA PHE A 10 8.65 8.25 -8.21
C PHE A 10 7.73 8.38 -9.41
N ASP A 11 6.69 9.21 -9.29
CA ASP A 11 5.70 9.45 -10.35
C ASP A 11 5.13 8.15 -10.95
N SER A 12 4.77 7.19 -10.05
CA SER A 12 4.26 5.86 -10.39
C SER A 12 5.24 4.96 -11.17
N VAL A 13 6.55 5.15 -11.00
CA VAL A 13 7.60 4.29 -11.57
C VAL A 13 8.58 3.90 -10.49
N SER A 14 8.83 2.59 -10.31
CA SER A 14 9.88 2.12 -9.40
C SER A 14 11.26 2.43 -9.96
N VAL A 15 12.13 2.99 -9.12
CA VAL A 15 13.47 3.41 -9.51
C VAL A 15 14.58 2.60 -8.83
N ALA A 16 14.33 2.00 -7.69
CA ALA A 16 15.32 1.21 -6.95
C ALA A 16 14.67 0.30 -5.92
N THR A 17 15.11 -0.97 -5.86
CA THR A 17 14.78 -1.93 -4.80
C THR A 17 16.07 -2.43 -4.14
N THR A 18 16.18 -2.31 -2.81
CA THR A 18 17.35 -2.74 -2.04
C THR A 18 17.18 -4.15 -1.48
N PHE A 19 18.29 -4.84 -1.17
CA PHE A 19 18.32 -6.17 -0.55
C PHE A 19 17.60 -7.29 -1.33
N LYS A 20 17.37 -7.10 -2.61
CA LYS A 20 16.63 -8.04 -3.45
C LYS A 20 17.24 -9.45 -3.43
N ASP A 21 18.57 -9.56 -3.51
CA ASP A 21 19.26 -10.85 -3.52
C ASP A 21 19.15 -11.60 -2.18
N GLU A 22 19.16 -10.89 -1.07
CA GLU A 22 19.03 -11.48 0.27
C GLU A 22 17.61 -12.02 0.51
N LEU A 23 16.61 -11.29 0.06
CA LEU A 23 15.22 -11.71 0.11
C LEU A 23 14.95 -12.91 -0.81
N THR A 24 15.51 -12.87 -2.02
CA THR A 24 15.36 -13.93 -3.01
C THR A 24 15.95 -15.27 -2.52
N LYS A 25 17.06 -15.27 -1.75
CA LYS A 25 17.61 -16.49 -1.14
C LYS A 25 16.66 -17.21 -0.21
N GLN A 26 15.68 -16.50 0.35
CA GLN A 26 14.62 -17.05 1.18
C GLN A 26 13.32 -17.30 0.40
N GLY A 27 13.35 -17.12 -0.92
CA GLY A 27 12.17 -17.22 -1.77
C GLY A 27 11.19 -16.06 -1.65
N ILE A 28 11.56 -15.00 -0.93
CA ILE A 28 10.73 -13.79 -0.79
C ILE A 28 10.81 -12.99 -2.09
N ILE A 29 9.65 -12.58 -2.59
CA ILE A 29 9.55 -11.68 -3.72
C ILE A 29 9.21 -10.29 -3.19
N PHE A 30 10.05 -9.31 -3.49
CA PHE A 30 9.80 -7.90 -3.26
C PHE A 30 10.28 -7.12 -4.47
N CYS A 31 9.35 -6.66 -5.27
CA CYS A 31 9.64 -6.00 -6.54
C CYS A 31 8.48 -5.07 -6.96
N PRO A 32 8.69 -4.22 -7.97
CA PRO A 32 7.60 -3.49 -8.61
C PRO A 32 6.52 -4.43 -9.15
N ILE A 33 5.25 -4.01 -9.12
CA ILE A 33 4.17 -4.85 -9.65
C ILE A 33 4.30 -5.07 -11.17
N SER A 34 4.87 -4.12 -11.90
CA SER A 34 5.20 -4.25 -13.32
C SER A 34 6.19 -5.38 -13.58
N GLU A 35 7.19 -5.56 -12.72
CA GLU A 35 8.11 -6.69 -12.77
C GLU A 35 7.41 -8.01 -12.40
N ALA A 36 6.55 -7.98 -11.37
CA ALA A 36 5.81 -9.16 -10.94
C ALA A 36 4.86 -9.69 -12.03
N ILE A 37 4.24 -8.82 -12.82
CA ILE A 37 3.39 -9.20 -13.95
C ILE A 37 4.17 -10.02 -14.98
N GLN A 38 5.44 -9.69 -15.20
CA GLN A 38 6.30 -10.38 -16.18
C GLN A 38 6.91 -11.68 -15.61
N ASN A 39 7.43 -11.62 -14.39
CA ASN A 39 8.23 -12.69 -13.81
C ASN A 39 7.45 -13.68 -12.93
N HIS A 40 6.28 -13.25 -12.42
CA HIS A 40 5.43 -14.04 -11.52
C HIS A 40 3.95 -14.00 -11.91
N PRO A 41 3.61 -14.18 -13.21
CA PRO A 41 2.26 -13.96 -13.73
C PRO A 41 1.19 -14.82 -13.04
N GLU A 42 1.53 -16.01 -12.57
CA GLU A 42 0.58 -16.90 -11.93
C GLU A 42 0.13 -16.39 -10.55
N LEU A 43 1.06 -15.80 -9.78
CA LEU A 43 0.72 -15.16 -8.50
C LEU A 43 -0.13 -13.91 -8.74
N VAL A 44 0.28 -13.08 -9.70
CA VAL A 44 -0.47 -11.86 -10.03
C VAL A 44 -1.88 -12.19 -10.50
N LYS A 45 -2.06 -13.11 -11.46
CA LYS A 45 -3.38 -13.53 -11.95
C LYS A 45 -4.27 -14.11 -10.85
N LYS A 46 -3.68 -14.82 -9.89
CA LYS A 46 -4.43 -15.45 -8.80
C LYS A 46 -4.93 -14.45 -7.77
N TYR A 47 -4.17 -13.39 -7.50
CA TYR A 47 -4.40 -12.55 -6.33
C TYR A 47 -4.76 -11.10 -6.65
N LEU A 48 -4.25 -10.50 -7.73
CA LEU A 48 -4.53 -9.12 -8.07
C LEU A 48 -6.02 -8.90 -8.38
N GLY A 49 -6.63 -7.93 -7.71
CA GLY A 49 -8.06 -7.64 -7.84
C GLY A 49 -8.97 -8.66 -7.15
N SER A 50 -8.42 -9.60 -6.37
CA SER A 50 -9.22 -10.60 -5.66
C SER A 50 -9.84 -10.09 -4.36
N VAL A 51 -9.35 -8.97 -3.84
CA VAL A 51 -9.85 -8.34 -2.60
C VAL A 51 -10.50 -6.99 -2.87
N ILE A 52 -9.96 -6.22 -3.82
CA ILE A 52 -10.57 -4.98 -4.31
C ILE A 52 -11.12 -5.24 -5.72
N PRO A 53 -12.42 -5.55 -5.87
CA PRO A 53 -13.01 -5.73 -7.19
C PRO A 53 -13.12 -4.39 -7.91
N THR A 54 -13.18 -4.43 -9.25
CA THR A 54 -13.36 -3.22 -10.07
C THR A 54 -14.69 -2.50 -9.79
N SER A 55 -15.62 -3.15 -9.12
CA SER A 55 -16.93 -2.60 -8.72
C SER A 55 -16.95 -2.03 -7.29
N ASP A 56 -15.82 -1.96 -6.58
CA ASP A 56 -15.78 -1.48 -5.18
C ASP A 56 -16.31 -0.03 -5.10
N HIS A 57 -15.67 0.90 -5.78
CA HIS A 57 -16.14 2.27 -5.94
C HIS A 57 -15.35 2.99 -7.06
N PHE A 58 -15.75 4.20 -7.40
CA PHE A 58 -15.21 4.96 -8.54
C PHE A 58 -13.67 5.03 -8.57
N PHE A 59 -13.01 5.40 -7.47
CA PHE A 59 -11.55 5.55 -7.45
C PHE A 59 -10.81 4.20 -7.49
N ALA A 60 -11.39 3.13 -6.94
CA ALA A 60 -10.86 1.78 -7.07
C ALA A 60 -10.94 1.29 -8.53
N THR A 61 -12.05 1.60 -9.21
CA THR A 61 -12.22 1.32 -10.64
C THR A 61 -11.23 2.11 -11.48
N LEU A 62 -11.11 3.42 -11.22
CA LEU A 62 -10.17 4.29 -11.92
C LEU A 62 -8.72 3.79 -11.75
N ASN A 63 -8.31 3.48 -10.51
CA ASN A 63 -6.99 2.89 -10.26
C ASN A 63 -6.79 1.62 -11.08
N SER A 64 -7.77 0.72 -11.07
CA SER A 64 -7.69 -0.56 -11.83
C SER A 64 -7.51 -0.36 -13.33
N ALA A 65 -8.01 0.75 -13.88
CA ALA A 65 -7.91 1.06 -15.31
C ALA A 65 -6.57 1.72 -15.70
N VAL A 66 -5.95 2.47 -14.78
CA VAL A 66 -4.84 3.37 -15.15
C VAL A 66 -3.58 3.21 -14.28
N PHE A 67 -3.53 2.29 -13.29
CA PHE A 67 -2.32 2.09 -12.52
C PHE A 67 -1.16 1.67 -13.43
N THR A 68 0.03 2.16 -13.14
CA THR A 68 1.23 1.84 -13.91
C THR A 68 2.20 0.98 -13.14
N ASP A 69 2.35 1.25 -11.85
CA ASP A 69 3.24 0.49 -10.98
C ASP A 69 2.75 0.49 -9.53
N GLY A 70 3.55 -0.04 -8.64
CA GLY A 70 3.31 -0.20 -7.21
C GLY A 70 4.16 -1.33 -6.66
N SER A 71 3.83 -1.83 -5.48
CA SER A 71 4.63 -2.85 -4.81
C SER A 71 3.98 -4.23 -4.89
N PHE A 72 4.79 -5.24 -5.19
CA PHE A 72 4.43 -6.64 -5.08
C PHE A 72 5.30 -7.33 -4.04
N VAL A 73 4.64 -7.99 -3.09
CA VAL A 73 5.31 -8.78 -2.03
C VAL A 73 4.68 -10.15 -1.95
N TYR A 74 5.51 -11.19 -1.97
CA TYR A 74 5.10 -12.56 -1.65
C TYR A 74 6.07 -13.16 -0.64
N ILE A 75 5.53 -13.63 0.49
CA ILE A 75 6.29 -14.32 1.51
C ILE A 75 5.92 -15.80 1.45
N PRO A 76 6.88 -16.70 1.18
CA PRO A 76 6.62 -18.14 1.07
C PRO A 76 6.15 -18.77 2.37
N GLU A 77 5.54 -19.94 2.25
CA GLU A 77 5.06 -20.73 3.39
C GLU A 77 6.17 -20.94 4.44
N GLY A 78 5.83 -20.66 5.70
CA GLY A 78 6.70 -20.84 6.87
C GLY A 78 7.82 -19.82 7.00
N VAL A 79 7.96 -18.86 6.07
CA VAL A 79 9.04 -17.86 6.09
C VAL A 79 8.64 -16.65 6.93
N ARG A 80 9.49 -16.28 7.88
CA ARG A 80 9.41 -14.99 8.56
C ARG A 80 10.36 -14.02 7.87
N CYS A 81 9.84 -12.95 7.28
CA CYS A 81 10.66 -11.95 6.61
C CYS A 81 11.71 -11.39 7.59
N PRO A 82 13.01 -11.48 7.27
CA PRO A 82 14.08 -11.17 8.23
C PRO A 82 14.25 -9.68 8.49
N MET A 83 13.62 -8.84 7.69
CA MET A 83 13.71 -7.39 7.78
C MET A 83 12.36 -6.73 7.47
N GLU A 84 12.19 -5.49 7.89
CA GLU A 84 11.04 -4.70 7.46
C GLU A 84 11.19 -4.34 5.98
N LEU A 85 10.11 -4.50 5.22
CA LEU A 85 10.02 -4.03 3.85
C LEU A 85 9.42 -2.62 3.86
N SER A 86 9.91 -1.75 3.00
CA SER A 86 9.37 -0.39 2.90
C SER A 86 9.29 0.06 1.46
N THR A 87 8.18 0.71 1.11
CA THR A 87 8.06 1.44 -0.15
C THR A 87 7.85 2.92 0.12
N TYR A 88 8.59 3.73 -0.59
CA TYR A 88 8.49 5.18 -0.52
C TYR A 88 7.96 5.72 -1.84
N PHE A 89 6.76 6.29 -1.79
CA PHE A 89 6.09 6.90 -2.93
C PHE A 89 6.25 8.42 -2.92
N ARG A 90 6.61 8.99 -4.06
CA ARG A 90 6.75 10.44 -4.21
C ARG A 90 6.22 10.92 -5.56
N ILE A 91 5.33 11.90 -5.53
CA ILE A 91 4.89 12.64 -6.70
C ILE A 91 5.85 13.82 -6.91
N ASN A 92 6.54 13.88 -8.03
CA ASN A 92 7.45 14.98 -8.38
C ASN A 92 6.93 15.81 -9.56
N ALA A 93 6.27 15.18 -10.52
CA ALA A 93 5.76 15.86 -11.71
C ALA A 93 4.57 16.76 -11.39
N SER A 94 4.45 17.90 -12.11
CA SER A 94 3.28 18.77 -12.06
C SER A 94 2.17 18.29 -12.99
N ASN A 95 0.93 18.68 -12.72
CA ASN A 95 -0.26 18.35 -13.54
C ASN A 95 -0.44 16.85 -13.79
N THR A 96 -0.04 16.01 -12.83
CA THR A 96 -0.16 14.55 -12.90
C THR A 96 -0.92 14.00 -11.71
N GLY A 97 -1.57 12.85 -11.91
CA GLY A 97 -2.05 11.98 -10.82
C GLY A 97 -1.05 10.85 -10.58
N GLN A 98 -1.10 10.27 -9.39
CA GLN A 98 -0.35 9.06 -9.06
C GLN A 98 -1.35 7.93 -8.74
N PHE A 99 -1.19 6.82 -9.45
CA PHE A 99 -2.07 5.67 -9.36
C PHE A 99 -1.22 4.42 -9.13
N GLU A 100 -1.12 4.00 -7.87
CA GLU A 100 -0.34 2.82 -7.49
C GLU A 100 -1.24 1.67 -7.11
N ARG A 101 -0.71 0.45 -7.28
CA ARG A 101 -1.35 -0.77 -6.81
C ARG A 101 -0.38 -1.64 -6.04
N THR A 102 -0.63 -1.80 -4.76
CA THR A 102 0.18 -2.64 -3.87
C THR A 102 -0.55 -3.96 -3.61
N LEU A 103 0.18 -5.07 -3.77
CA LEU A 103 -0.30 -6.41 -3.46
C LEU A 103 0.69 -7.14 -2.55
N ILE A 104 0.24 -7.50 -1.36
CA ILE A 104 1.05 -8.24 -0.38
C ILE A 104 0.37 -9.55 -0.04
N ILE A 105 1.10 -10.66 -0.22
CA ILE A 105 0.62 -12.01 0.04
C ILE A 105 1.55 -12.66 1.07
N ALA A 106 1.01 -13.03 2.21
CA ALA A 106 1.67 -13.86 3.21
C ALA A 106 1.11 -15.28 3.12
N ASP A 107 1.93 -16.22 2.65
CA ASP A 107 1.56 -17.62 2.54
C ASP A 107 1.52 -18.28 3.94
N LYS A 108 1.09 -19.53 4.04
CA LYS A 108 0.83 -20.21 5.31
C LYS A 108 1.98 -20.12 6.30
N GLY A 109 1.69 -19.74 7.53
CA GLY A 109 2.67 -19.64 8.62
C GLY A 109 3.74 -18.57 8.41
N SER A 110 3.57 -17.68 7.44
CA SER A 110 4.55 -16.64 7.14
C SER A 110 4.30 -15.33 7.89
N TYR A 111 5.30 -14.46 7.91
CA TYR A 111 5.22 -13.15 8.56
C TYR A 111 5.92 -12.08 7.74
N VAL A 112 5.31 -10.91 7.66
CA VAL A 112 5.93 -9.71 7.09
C VAL A 112 5.52 -8.44 7.83
N SER A 113 6.50 -7.54 8.02
CA SER A 113 6.25 -6.14 8.40
C SER A 113 6.55 -5.25 7.19
N TYR A 114 5.60 -4.40 6.84
CA TYR A 114 5.68 -3.51 5.68
C TYR A 114 5.33 -2.08 6.05
N LEU A 115 6.15 -1.14 5.63
CA LEU A 115 5.95 0.30 5.86
C LEU A 115 5.82 1.04 4.52
N GLU A 116 4.74 1.77 4.36
CA GLU A 116 4.52 2.67 3.23
C GLU A 116 4.68 4.12 3.64
N GLY A 117 5.54 4.86 2.96
CA GLY A 117 5.73 6.29 3.12
C GLY A 117 5.34 7.03 1.85
N CYS A 118 4.55 8.09 1.99
CA CYS A 118 4.09 8.89 0.85
C CYS A 118 4.30 10.38 1.09
N THR A 119 4.85 11.08 0.09
CA THR A 119 5.05 12.53 0.13
C THR A 119 4.88 13.17 -1.25
N ALA A 120 4.64 14.50 -1.25
CA ALA A 120 4.70 15.33 -2.45
C ALA A 120 5.29 16.71 -2.13
N PRO A 121 5.96 17.38 -3.09
CA PRO A 121 6.39 18.75 -2.94
C PRO A 121 5.20 19.71 -2.90
N MET A 122 5.42 20.89 -2.31
CA MET A 122 4.44 21.98 -2.29
C MET A 122 4.23 22.56 -3.68
N ARG A 123 2.98 22.65 -4.13
CA ARG A 123 2.58 23.24 -5.42
C ARG A 123 1.23 23.94 -5.32
N ASP A 124 1.03 25.02 -6.11
CA ASP A 124 -0.23 25.77 -6.18
C ASP A 124 -1.31 25.08 -7.05
N GLU A 125 -1.23 23.77 -7.19
CA GLU A 125 -2.18 22.97 -7.96
C GLU A 125 -2.70 21.81 -7.12
N ASN A 126 -3.88 21.32 -7.44
CA ASN A 126 -4.38 20.07 -6.86
C ASN A 126 -3.85 18.88 -7.67
N GLN A 127 -3.41 17.86 -6.97
CA GLN A 127 -2.99 16.60 -7.58
C GLN A 127 -3.74 15.44 -6.93
N LEU A 128 -4.11 14.44 -7.74
CA LEU A 128 -4.78 13.24 -7.26
C LEU A 128 -3.77 12.14 -6.98
N HIS A 129 -3.80 11.62 -5.77
CA HIS A 129 -3.21 10.34 -5.41
C HIS A 129 -4.36 9.34 -5.18
N ALA A 130 -4.45 8.31 -6.02
CA ALA A 130 -5.44 7.26 -5.89
C ALA A 130 -4.76 5.90 -5.92
N ALA A 131 -4.66 5.25 -4.77
CA ALA A 131 -3.99 3.97 -4.62
C ALA A 131 -4.95 2.86 -4.20
N ASN A 132 -4.65 1.64 -4.65
CA ASN A 132 -5.30 0.42 -4.17
C ASN A 132 -4.28 -0.47 -3.48
N VAL A 133 -4.59 -0.92 -2.26
CA VAL A 133 -3.75 -1.83 -1.47
C VAL A 133 -4.53 -3.08 -1.12
N GLU A 134 -4.03 -4.23 -1.56
CA GLU A 134 -4.60 -5.54 -1.27
C GLU A 134 -3.64 -6.37 -0.42
N LEU A 135 -4.10 -6.82 0.75
CA LEU A 135 -3.34 -7.70 1.64
C LEU A 135 -4.06 -9.04 1.75
N ILE A 136 -3.32 -10.15 1.64
CA ILE A 136 -3.87 -11.50 1.73
C ILE A 136 -3.02 -12.32 2.70
N ALA A 137 -3.63 -12.73 3.82
CA ALA A 137 -3.01 -13.61 4.80
C ALA A 137 -3.67 -15.00 4.74
N LEU A 138 -2.86 -16.04 4.48
CA LEU A 138 -3.28 -17.43 4.47
C LEU A 138 -3.23 -18.04 5.89
N ASP A 139 -3.38 -19.36 6.03
CA ASP A 139 -3.43 -20.02 7.33
C ASP A 139 -2.22 -19.68 8.20
N ASP A 140 -2.45 -19.29 9.45
CA ASP A 140 -1.43 -18.96 10.46
C ASP A 140 -0.45 -17.85 10.01
N ALA A 141 -0.78 -17.09 8.95
CA ALA A 141 0.05 -16.00 8.44
C ALA A 141 -0.27 -14.65 9.11
N GLU A 142 0.74 -13.79 9.20
CA GLU A 142 0.60 -12.46 9.78
C GLU A 142 1.21 -11.38 8.87
N ILE A 143 0.42 -10.33 8.61
CA ILE A 143 0.87 -9.12 7.92
C ILE A 143 0.73 -7.94 8.88
N LYS A 144 1.84 -7.27 9.18
CA LYS A 144 1.86 -5.97 9.83
C LYS A 144 2.08 -4.90 8.77
N TYR A 145 1.06 -4.08 8.55
CA TYR A 145 1.11 -3.02 7.53
C TYR A 145 1.02 -1.66 8.20
N SER A 146 2.02 -0.83 7.97
CA SER A 146 2.08 0.52 8.51
C SER A 146 2.14 1.55 7.39
N THR A 147 1.48 2.70 7.56
CA THR A 147 1.60 3.81 6.61
C THR A 147 1.79 5.13 7.34
N VAL A 148 2.67 5.96 6.77
CA VAL A 148 2.83 7.35 7.17
C VAL A 148 2.66 8.19 5.92
N GLN A 149 1.58 8.97 5.88
CA GLN A 149 1.27 9.86 4.77
C GLN A 149 1.42 11.31 5.20
N ASN A 150 2.33 12.01 4.56
CA ASN A 150 2.61 13.41 4.82
C ASN A 150 2.64 14.18 3.49
N TRP A 151 1.45 14.51 3.02
CA TRP A 151 1.24 15.21 1.77
C TRP A 151 1.22 16.72 1.94
N TYR A 152 1.24 17.46 0.84
CA TYR A 152 1.05 18.90 0.85
C TYR A 152 -0.44 19.27 0.98
N PRO A 153 -0.83 20.13 1.95
CA PRO A 153 -2.22 20.40 2.25
C PRO A 153 -2.85 21.52 1.39
N GLY A 154 -2.09 22.21 0.57
CA GLY A 154 -2.45 23.49 -0.02
C GLY A 154 -1.82 24.67 0.75
N ASP A 155 -1.98 25.87 0.21
CA ASP A 155 -1.47 27.09 0.82
C ASP A 155 -2.36 27.58 2.00
N LYS A 156 -2.00 28.72 2.59
CA LYS A 156 -2.73 29.31 3.73
C LYS A 156 -4.19 29.68 3.40
N ASP A 157 -4.52 29.85 2.12
CA ASP A 157 -5.86 30.20 1.64
C ASP A 157 -6.63 28.94 1.17
N GLY A 158 -6.03 27.75 1.34
CA GLY A 158 -6.62 26.45 0.95
C GLY A 158 -6.51 26.16 -0.54
N LYS A 159 -5.63 26.84 -1.28
CA LYS A 159 -5.41 26.61 -2.71
C LYS A 159 -4.36 25.54 -2.93
N GLY A 160 -4.59 24.66 -3.91
CA GLY A 160 -3.71 23.55 -4.21
C GLY A 160 -3.84 22.38 -3.23
N GLY A 161 -2.81 21.56 -3.16
CA GLY A 161 -2.73 20.43 -2.24
C GLY A 161 -3.19 19.10 -2.84
N ILE A 162 -2.86 18.02 -2.14
CA ILE A 162 -3.08 16.65 -2.60
C ILE A 162 -4.49 16.19 -2.22
N TYR A 163 -5.19 15.56 -3.18
CA TYR A 163 -6.37 14.74 -2.95
C TYR A 163 -5.91 13.28 -2.82
N ASN A 164 -5.94 12.79 -1.59
CA ASN A 164 -5.41 11.48 -1.22
C ASN A 164 -6.56 10.47 -1.03
N PHE A 165 -6.89 9.74 -2.10
CA PHE A 165 -8.00 8.79 -2.14
C PHE A 165 -7.46 7.37 -2.23
N VAL A 166 -7.46 6.64 -1.11
CA VAL A 166 -6.82 5.33 -1.01
C VAL A 166 -7.81 4.27 -0.56
N THR A 167 -7.86 3.19 -1.33
CA THR A 167 -8.65 2.00 -1.01
C THR A 167 -7.72 0.92 -0.47
N LYS A 168 -7.95 0.47 0.75
CA LYS A 168 -7.16 -0.59 1.38
C LYS A 168 -8.07 -1.72 1.84
N ARG A 169 -7.81 -2.94 1.39
CA ARG A 169 -8.56 -4.13 1.79
C ARG A 169 -7.60 -5.23 2.21
N GLY A 170 -7.80 -5.77 3.40
CA GLY A 170 -7.12 -6.96 3.89
C GLY A 170 -8.06 -8.16 3.87
N LEU A 171 -7.58 -9.29 3.40
CA LEU A 171 -8.28 -10.56 3.46
C LEU A 171 -7.53 -11.52 4.39
N CYS A 172 -8.06 -11.71 5.59
CA CYS A 172 -7.67 -12.80 6.48
C CYS A 172 -8.37 -14.09 5.99
N LYS A 173 -7.76 -14.70 4.97
CA LYS A 173 -8.35 -15.84 4.26
C LYS A 173 -8.20 -17.14 5.02
N GLY A 174 -7.06 -17.33 5.68
CA GLY A 174 -6.71 -18.55 6.40
C GLY A 174 -7.15 -18.53 7.87
N LYS A 175 -7.23 -19.72 8.48
CA LYS A 175 -7.45 -19.86 9.93
C LYS A 175 -6.29 -19.20 10.69
N ASN A 176 -6.58 -18.63 11.87
CA ASN A 176 -5.63 -17.93 12.73
C ASN A 176 -4.81 -16.83 12.02
N SER A 177 -5.20 -16.41 10.81
CA SER A 177 -4.48 -15.36 10.09
C SER A 177 -4.71 -13.99 10.74
N LYS A 178 -3.73 -13.11 10.62
CA LYS A 178 -3.79 -11.79 11.23
C LYS A 178 -3.30 -10.70 10.28
N ILE A 179 -4.05 -9.58 10.23
CA ILE A 179 -3.61 -8.35 9.58
C ILE A 179 -3.72 -7.21 10.58
N SER A 180 -2.59 -6.55 10.87
CA SER A 180 -2.53 -5.36 11.71
C SER A 180 -2.24 -4.14 10.85
N TRP A 181 -3.10 -3.12 10.96
CA TRP A 181 -2.96 -1.85 10.28
C TRP A 181 -2.53 -0.77 11.26
N THR A 182 -1.49 -0.02 10.93
CA THR A 182 -1.17 1.22 11.63
C THR A 182 -1.08 2.32 10.58
N GLN A 183 -1.88 3.38 10.72
CA GLN A 183 -1.86 4.47 9.77
C GLN A 183 -1.81 5.83 10.46
N VAL A 184 -0.97 6.70 9.92
CA VAL A 184 -0.87 8.10 10.30
C VAL A 184 -1.08 8.95 9.06
N GLU A 185 -2.16 9.71 9.07
CA GLU A 185 -2.56 10.59 7.97
C GLU A 185 -2.37 12.04 8.38
N THR A 186 -1.45 12.71 7.72
CA THR A 186 -1.20 14.13 7.88
C THR A 186 -1.02 14.79 6.52
N GLY A 187 -1.13 16.10 6.49
CA GLY A 187 -1.09 16.80 5.21
C GLY A 187 -2.36 16.55 4.40
N SER A 188 -2.27 16.51 3.09
CA SER A 188 -3.37 16.47 2.13
C SER A 188 -4.41 17.58 2.27
N ALA A 189 -4.90 18.11 1.17
CA ALA A 189 -6.06 19.00 1.19
C ALA A 189 -7.32 18.19 1.55
N ILE A 190 -7.46 17.00 0.97
CA ILE A 190 -8.54 16.06 1.25
C ILE A 190 -7.95 14.65 1.37
N THR A 191 -8.20 13.99 2.49
CA THR A 191 -7.94 12.56 2.68
C THR A 191 -9.27 11.82 2.70
N TRP A 192 -9.41 10.82 1.82
CA TRP A 192 -10.50 9.87 1.82
C TRP A 192 -9.93 8.45 1.76
N LYS A 193 -9.99 7.75 2.88
CA LYS A 193 -9.27 6.49 3.04
C LYS A 193 -10.05 5.53 3.92
N TYR A 194 -10.52 4.46 3.32
CA TYR A 194 -11.32 3.45 3.98
C TYR A 194 -10.60 2.09 3.99
N PRO A 195 -9.77 1.82 5.01
CA PRO A 195 -9.22 0.48 5.21
C PRO A 195 -10.28 -0.45 5.75
N SER A 196 -10.23 -1.72 5.35
CA SER A 196 -11.07 -2.76 5.95
C SER A 196 -10.38 -4.11 5.95
N CYS A 197 -10.77 -4.99 6.90
CA CYS A 197 -10.38 -6.39 6.95
C CYS A 197 -11.59 -7.30 6.74
N ILE A 198 -11.46 -8.23 5.81
CA ILE A 198 -12.42 -9.29 5.56
C ILE A 198 -11.92 -10.53 6.30
N LEU A 199 -12.63 -10.92 7.37
CA LEU A 199 -12.26 -12.05 8.23
C LEU A 199 -13.00 -13.30 7.74
N LYS A 200 -12.31 -14.18 7.00
CA LYS A 200 -12.89 -15.42 6.46
C LYS A 200 -12.41 -16.69 7.16
N GLY A 201 -11.17 -16.69 7.63
CA GLY A 201 -10.62 -17.83 8.35
C GLY A 201 -11.09 -17.89 9.79
N ASP A 202 -11.24 -19.09 10.33
CA ASP A 202 -11.54 -19.28 11.76
C ASP A 202 -10.45 -18.64 12.62
N ASN A 203 -10.84 -17.97 13.70
CA ASN A 203 -9.95 -17.25 14.61
C ASN A 203 -9.08 -16.18 13.92
N SER A 204 -9.46 -15.70 12.74
CA SER A 204 -8.72 -14.62 12.09
C SER A 204 -8.91 -13.28 12.81
N VAL A 205 -7.89 -12.43 12.75
CA VAL A 205 -7.84 -11.16 13.49
C VAL A 205 -7.48 -10.00 12.56
N GLY A 206 -8.28 -8.93 12.64
CA GLY A 206 -7.96 -7.63 12.04
C GLY A 206 -7.80 -6.57 13.14
N GLU A 207 -6.68 -5.86 13.13
CA GLU A 207 -6.40 -4.76 14.07
C GLU A 207 -6.19 -3.45 13.33
N PHE A 208 -6.77 -2.36 13.85
CA PHE A 208 -6.60 -1.02 13.28
C PHE A 208 -6.18 -0.02 14.33
N TYR A 209 -5.09 0.69 14.02
CA TYR A 209 -4.63 1.86 14.75
C TYR A 209 -4.55 3.01 13.76
N SER A 210 -5.47 3.97 13.85
CA SER A 210 -5.59 5.05 12.88
C SER A 210 -5.51 6.41 13.58
N ILE A 211 -4.62 7.26 13.07
CA ILE A 211 -4.45 8.65 13.52
C ILE A 211 -4.58 9.54 12.29
N ALA A 212 -5.54 10.45 12.31
CA ALA A 212 -5.67 11.51 11.31
C ALA A 212 -5.57 12.87 11.98
N ILE A 213 -4.68 13.72 11.49
CA ILE A 213 -4.48 15.08 12.02
C ILE A 213 -4.71 16.08 10.90
N THR A 214 -5.66 16.98 11.10
CA THR A 214 -5.98 18.05 10.15
C THR A 214 -5.87 19.41 10.81
N ASN A 215 -5.52 20.41 10.01
CA ASN A 215 -5.59 21.82 10.43
C ASN A 215 -6.08 22.70 9.26
N ASN A 216 -6.44 23.94 9.58
CA ASN A 216 -6.89 24.95 8.59
C ASN A 216 -8.01 24.41 7.65
N HIS A 217 -7.72 24.34 6.35
CA HIS A 217 -8.69 23.95 5.31
C HIS A 217 -8.69 22.43 5.00
N GLN A 218 -7.86 21.66 5.69
CA GLN A 218 -7.76 20.21 5.46
C GLN A 218 -9.04 19.48 5.86
N LYS A 219 -9.35 18.42 5.12
CA LYS A 219 -10.46 17.51 5.42
C LYS A 219 -9.93 16.07 5.40
N ALA A 220 -10.31 15.29 6.40
CA ALA A 220 -9.97 13.87 6.44
C ALA A 220 -11.19 13.05 6.83
N ASP A 221 -11.43 12.00 6.05
CA ASP A 221 -12.37 10.94 6.34
C ASP A 221 -11.60 9.62 6.19
N THR A 222 -11.39 8.92 7.31
CA THR A 222 -10.50 7.74 7.36
C THR A 222 -11.23 6.43 7.71
N GLY A 223 -12.54 6.45 7.70
CA GLY A 223 -13.41 5.30 7.94
C GLY A 223 -13.73 5.01 9.40
#